data_33e536901ecbbd872cd65eb6452d0f80
#
_entry.id   33e536901ecbbd872cd65eb6452d0f80
#
_cell.length_a   1.000
_cell.length_b   1.000
_cell.length_c   1.000
_cell.angle_alpha   90.00
_cell.angle_beta   90.00
_cell.angle_gamma   90.00
#
_symmetry.space_group_name_H-M   'P 1'
#
loop_
_entity.id
_entity.type
_entity.pdbx_description
1 polymer ?
#
loop_
_entity_poly.entity_id
_entity_poly.type
_entity_poly.pdbx_seq_one_letter_code
_entity_poly.pdbx_strand_id
1 'polypeptide(L)'
;MNQDRYGATFLFPLSSFHLKAKLSIIIPTHERAEILARCLHHLATQTIVKDLEVIVVSDGHDEATAQLFEKDDLPLAICDLRFIEIAKSQQGIARNVGVKHATAPCVLFIGDDIFLESHACETHLQTHKWQIANGQWQMAILGYTTWDPSVGITPVMRWLEESGWQFGYPLLKGYEHKAIPKEMQHRFTYTSHISLPTEIAKKYPFREDVTLYGWEDIEWGSRLRDAGIPLIFEPDARALHHHQITLESSLRRMEILGESAVKMEKLLPGFDRLPRGWKRTAYQLSALLPTMAGRHRRAFLNGIRMTQ
;
A
#
# COMPACT_ATOMS: atom_id res chain seq x y z
N MET A 1 3.71 -10.78 29.50
CA MET A 1 3.40 -10.21 28.19
C MET A 1 3.84 -8.75 28.21
N ASN A 2 4.88 -8.38 27.46
CA ASN A 2 5.27 -6.98 27.33
C ASN A 2 4.35 -6.33 26.28
N GLN A 3 3.38 -5.57 26.72
CA GLN A 3 2.61 -4.71 25.84
C GLN A 3 3.47 -3.49 25.49
N ASP A 4 3.62 -3.24 24.19
CA ASP A 4 4.23 -2.01 23.72
C ASP A 4 3.21 -0.84 23.73
N ARG A 5 3.65 0.36 23.31
CA ARG A 5 2.82 1.57 23.24
C ARG A 5 1.48 1.41 22.48
N TYR A 6 1.35 0.40 21.65
CA TYR A 6 0.16 0.12 20.83
C TYR A 6 -0.66 -1.06 21.36
N GLY A 7 -0.31 -1.61 22.53
CA GLY A 7 -0.97 -2.79 23.09
C GLY A 7 -0.73 -4.07 22.27
N ALA A 8 0.36 -4.13 21.50
CA ALA A 8 0.64 -5.23 20.59
C ALA A 8 0.79 -6.55 21.38
N THR A 9 0.01 -7.54 20.98
CA THR A 9 0.06 -8.91 21.51
C THR A 9 0.68 -9.81 20.47
N PHE A 10 1.78 -10.49 20.83
CA PHE A 10 2.42 -11.50 19.98
C PHE A 10 1.72 -12.83 20.19
N LEU A 11 1.11 -13.37 19.15
CA LEU A 11 0.37 -14.61 19.26
C LEU A 11 1.18 -15.84 18.83
N PHE A 12 2.20 -15.70 17.94
CA PHE A 12 3.04 -16.85 17.55
C PHE A 12 4.42 -16.44 17.02
N PRO A 13 5.55 -17.01 17.53
CA PRO A 13 6.78 -17.19 16.78
C PRO A 13 6.75 -18.58 16.13
N LEU A 14 6.60 -18.66 14.82
CA LEU A 14 6.74 -19.92 14.10
C LEU A 14 8.16 -20.02 13.54
N SER A 15 8.96 -20.87 14.15
CA SER A 15 10.26 -21.43 13.75
C SER A 15 11.53 -20.88 14.42
N SER A 16 12.37 -21.85 14.81
CA SER A 16 13.66 -21.66 15.49
C SER A 16 14.90 -21.66 14.57
N PHE A 17 14.73 -21.60 13.23
CA PHE A 17 15.84 -21.52 12.27
C PHE A 17 15.87 -20.17 11.59
N HIS A 18 16.62 -19.23 12.18
CA HIS A 18 16.81 -17.89 11.61
C HIS A 18 17.91 -17.91 10.55
N LEU A 19 17.59 -18.30 9.33
CA LEU A 19 18.29 -17.75 8.18
C LEU A 19 17.97 -16.26 8.16
N LYS A 20 18.98 -15.39 8.09
CA LYS A 20 18.77 -13.93 8.13
C LYS A 20 17.91 -13.52 6.94
N ALA A 21 16.67 -13.14 7.18
CA ALA A 21 15.73 -12.71 6.14
C ALA A 21 16.35 -11.56 5.31
N LYS A 22 16.05 -11.54 4.03
CA LYS A 22 16.52 -10.49 3.10
C LYS A 22 15.45 -9.46 2.79
N LEU A 23 14.16 -9.84 2.97
CA LEU A 23 13.01 -8.97 2.75
C LEU A 23 11.95 -9.24 3.82
N SER A 24 11.51 -8.18 4.51
CA SER A 24 10.37 -8.24 5.44
C SER A 24 9.12 -7.74 4.73
N ILE A 25 8.11 -8.59 4.57
CA ILE A 25 6.82 -8.23 3.98
C ILE A 25 5.88 -7.83 5.09
N ILE A 26 5.32 -6.62 5.02
CA ILE A 26 4.44 -6.07 6.04
C ILE A 26 3.03 -5.97 5.46
N ILE A 27 2.07 -6.65 6.11
CA ILE A 27 0.69 -6.78 5.67
C ILE A 27 -0.24 -6.28 6.78
N PRO A 28 -0.77 -5.06 6.69
CA PRO A 28 -1.88 -4.65 7.53
C PRO A 28 -3.15 -5.38 7.09
N THR A 29 -3.95 -5.86 8.04
CA THR A 29 -5.24 -6.52 7.77
C THR A 29 -6.29 -6.11 8.78
N HIS A 30 -7.57 -6.29 8.43
CA HIS A 30 -8.70 -6.04 9.33
C HIS A 30 -9.95 -6.78 8.83
N GLU A 31 -10.41 -7.76 9.61
CA GLU A 31 -11.64 -8.55 9.35
C GLU A 31 -11.70 -9.18 7.94
N ARG A 32 -10.55 -9.69 7.43
CA ARG A 32 -10.43 -10.21 6.06
C ARG A 32 -9.63 -11.52 6.01
N ALA A 33 -9.83 -12.41 6.98
CA ALA A 33 -9.06 -13.64 7.15
C ALA A 33 -8.97 -14.50 5.87
N GLU A 34 -10.07 -14.67 5.12
CA GLU A 34 -10.09 -15.48 3.88
C GLU A 34 -9.21 -14.87 2.78
N ILE A 35 -9.26 -13.55 2.60
CA ILE A 35 -8.45 -12.85 1.59
C ILE A 35 -6.98 -12.88 1.99
N LEU A 36 -6.70 -12.64 3.27
CA LEU A 36 -5.35 -12.75 3.83
C LEU A 36 -4.77 -14.16 3.62
N ALA A 37 -5.54 -15.23 3.87
CA ALA A 37 -5.10 -16.60 3.63
C ALA A 37 -4.66 -16.81 2.17
N ARG A 38 -5.40 -16.29 1.22
CA ARG A 38 -5.03 -16.32 -0.21
C ARG A 38 -3.77 -15.52 -0.50
N CYS A 39 -3.63 -14.33 0.10
CA CYS A 39 -2.41 -13.53 -0.01
C CYS A 39 -1.18 -14.31 0.50
N LEU A 40 -1.30 -14.94 1.66
CA LEU A 40 -0.24 -15.78 2.24
C LEU A 40 0.12 -16.98 1.34
N HIS A 41 -0.86 -17.59 0.64
CA HIS A 41 -0.58 -18.63 -0.34
C HIS A 41 0.26 -18.11 -1.52
N HIS A 42 -0.02 -16.92 -2.03
CA HIS A 42 0.81 -16.30 -3.08
C HIS A 42 2.23 -16.01 -2.60
N LEU A 43 2.40 -15.64 -1.33
CA LEU A 43 3.73 -15.48 -0.74
C LEU A 43 4.48 -16.81 -0.61
N ALA A 44 3.79 -17.91 -0.31
CA ALA A 44 4.40 -19.23 -0.25
C ALA A 44 4.93 -19.72 -1.60
N THR A 45 4.44 -19.16 -2.72
CA THR A 45 4.90 -19.48 -4.07
C THR A 45 6.05 -18.61 -4.58
N GLN A 46 6.55 -17.68 -3.77
CA GLN A 46 7.65 -16.81 -4.18
C GLN A 46 8.95 -17.60 -4.37
N THR A 47 9.69 -17.28 -5.44
CA THR A 47 10.97 -17.94 -5.76
C THR A 47 12.00 -17.87 -4.65
N ILE A 48 11.92 -16.82 -3.83
CA ILE A 48 12.83 -16.56 -2.70
C ILE A 48 12.14 -16.73 -1.34
N VAL A 49 11.09 -17.56 -1.23
CA VAL A 49 10.29 -17.71 -0.01
C VAL A 49 11.12 -17.98 1.25
N LYS A 50 12.26 -18.67 1.14
CA LYS A 50 13.20 -18.95 2.24
C LYS A 50 13.95 -17.72 2.75
N ASP A 51 13.99 -16.66 1.98
CA ASP A 51 14.64 -15.39 2.31
C ASP A 51 13.62 -14.33 2.83
N LEU A 52 12.34 -14.71 2.97
CA LEU A 52 11.27 -13.83 3.38
C LEU A 52 10.96 -13.93 4.88
N GLU A 53 10.70 -12.78 5.47
CA GLU A 53 10.01 -12.61 6.74
C GLU A 53 8.65 -11.97 6.44
N VAL A 54 7.56 -12.53 6.94
CA VAL A 54 6.21 -12.00 6.73
C VAL A 54 5.64 -11.57 8.09
N ILE A 55 5.25 -10.30 8.19
CA ILE A 55 4.71 -9.70 9.38
C ILE A 55 3.30 -9.22 9.08
N VAL A 56 2.32 -9.96 9.57
CA VAL A 56 0.90 -9.60 9.49
C VAL A 56 0.53 -8.82 10.73
N VAL A 57 -0.09 -7.64 10.53
CA VAL A 57 -0.53 -6.79 11.64
C VAL A 57 -2.04 -6.58 11.52
N SER A 58 -2.80 -7.16 12.46
CA SER A 58 -4.25 -6.96 12.57
C SER A 58 -4.54 -5.61 13.23
N ASP A 59 -5.24 -4.74 12.51
CA ASP A 59 -5.69 -3.43 12.99
C ASP A 59 -7.03 -3.56 13.73
N GLY A 60 -6.97 -4.03 14.95
CA GLY A 60 -8.07 -4.40 15.80
C GLY A 60 -8.11 -5.91 16.06
N HIS A 61 -8.89 -6.30 17.07
CA HIS A 61 -9.13 -7.70 17.37
C HIS A 61 -9.92 -8.38 16.26
N ASP A 62 -9.42 -9.50 15.74
CA ASP A 62 -10.04 -10.30 14.68
C ASP A 62 -9.81 -11.79 14.95
N GLU A 63 -10.80 -12.40 15.59
CA GLU A 63 -10.79 -13.82 15.96
C GLU A 63 -10.58 -14.73 14.76
N ALA A 64 -11.21 -14.42 13.60
CA ALA A 64 -11.08 -15.24 12.40
C ALA A 64 -9.65 -15.21 11.85
N THR A 65 -9.00 -14.04 11.89
CA THR A 65 -7.60 -13.92 11.52
C THR A 65 -6.69 -14.60 12.53
N ALA A 66 -6.94 -14.46 13.85
CA ALA A 66 -6.15 -15.16 14.87
C ALA A 66 -6.20 -16.70 14.68
N GLN A 67 -7.41 -17.25 14.46
CA GLN A 67 -7.60 -18.69 14.22
C GLN A 67 -6.88 -19.19 12.95
N LEU A 68 -6.69 -18.33 11.93
CA LEU A 68 -5.92 -18.68 10.74
C LEU A 68 -4.46 -19.03 11.09
N PHE A 69 -3.88 -18.35 12.09
CA PHE A 69 -2.50 -18.59 12.54
C PHE A 69 -2.38 -19.72 13.56
N GLU A 70 -3.47 -20.10 14.24
CA GLU A 70 -3.49 -21.24 15.16
C GLU A 70 -3.53 -22.60 14.44
N LYS A 71 -4.04 -22.62 13.20
CA LYS A 71 -4.12 -23.84 12.41
C LYS A 71 -2.80 -24.04 11.68
N ASP A 72 -2.16 -25.19 11.86
CA ASP A 72 -0.92 -25.60 11.15
C ASP A 72 -1.06 -25.71 9.61
N ASP A 73 -2.17 -25.26 9.04
CA ASP A 73 -2.51 -25.40 7.63
C ASP A 73 -1.96 -24.25 6.74
N LEU A 74 -1.27 -23.26 7.31
CA LEU A 74 -0.67 -22.21 6.51
C LEU A 74 0.55 -22.75 5.74
N PRO A 75 0.63 -22.56 4.41
CA PRO A 75 1.68 -23.13 3.57
C PRO A 75 3.06 -22.47 3.75
N LEU A 76 3.26 -21.75 4.84
CA LEU A 76 4.44 -20.92 5.13
C LEU A 76 5.44 -21.57 6.08
N ALA A 77 5.43 -22.90 6.23
CA ALA A 77 6.40 -23.65 7.04
C ALA A 77 7.89 -23.39 6.70
N ILE A 78 8.18 -22.67 5.62
CA ILE A 78 9.54 -22.37 5.14
C ILE A 78 9.91 -20.88 5.21
N CYS A 79 9.02 -20.02 5.69
CA CYS A 79 9.27 -18.56 5.85
C CYS A 79 9.04 -18.18 7.32
N ASP A 80 9.68 -17.11 7.78
CA ASP A 80 9.43 -16.56 9.12
C ASP A 80 8.12 -15.76 9.06
N LEU A 81 7.05 -16.31 9.66
CA LEU A 81 5.73 -15.70 9.70
C LEU A 81 5.40 -15.22 11.11
N ARG A 82 5.03 -13.95 11.25
CA ARG A 82 4.63 -13.35 12.52
C ARG A 82 3.25 -12.71 12.39
N PHE A 83 2.44 -12.93 13.40
CA PHE A 83 1.14 -12.30 13.58
C PHE A 83 1.17 -11.38 14.81
N ILE A 84 0.75 -10.13 14.62
CA ILE A 84 0.69 -9.11 15.66
C ILE A 84 -0.70 -8.49 15.63
N GLU A 85 -1.36 -8.45 16.77
CA GLU A 85 -2.63 -7.75 16.93
C GLU A 85 -2.39 -6.43 17.67
N ILE A 86 -3.01 -5.35 17.20
CA ILE A 86 -2.95 -4.04 17.84
C ILE A 86 -4.37 -3.53 18.13
N ALA A 87 -4.50 -2.56 19.03
CA ALA A 87 -5.77 -1.86 19.18
C ALA A 87 -6.18 -1.18 17.87
N LYS A 88 -7.48 -1.15 17.57
CA LYS A 88 -8.01 -0.51 16.35
C LYS A 88 -7.47 0.91 16.21
N SER A 89 -6.73 1.15 15.16
CA SER A 89 -6.07 2.42 14.91
C SER A 89 -6.20 2.83 13.43
N GLN A 90 -5.30 2.36 12.58
CA GLN A 90 -5.32 2.57 11.13
C GLN A 90 -4.20 1.80 10.44
N GLN A 91 -4.35 1.58 9.13
CA GLN A 91 -3.37 0.84 8.33
C GLN A 91 -1.95 1.45 8.35
N GLY A 92 -1.81 2.78 8.45
CA GLY A 92 -0.50 3.43 8.57
C GLY A 92 0.20 3.07 9.89
N ILE A 93 -0.56 3.04 11.01
CA ILE A 93 -0.05 2.62 12.32
C ILE A 93 0.30 1.13 12.31
N ALA A 94 -0.55 0.30 11.72
CA ALA A 94 -0.27 -1.13 11.56
C ALA A 94 1.04 -1.37 10.78
N ARG A 95 1.28 -0.59 9.70
CA ARG A 95 2.56 -0.63 8.97
C ARG A 95 3.75 -0.21 9.84
N ASN A 96 3.60 0.85 10.65
CA ASN A 96 4.66 1.28 11.57
C ASN A 96 5.02 0.18 12.58
N VAL A 97 4.02 -0.52 13.12
CA VAL A 97 4.24 -1.66 14.01
C VAL A 97 4.99 -2.77 13.25
N GLY A 98 4.57 -3.12 12.05
CA GLY A 98 5.27 -4.10 11.22
C GLY A 98 6.75 -3.72 10.97
N VAL A 99 7.02 -2.46 10.61
CA VAL A 99 8.40 -1.93 10.40
C VAL A 99 9.25 -2.06 11.67
N LYS A 100 8.67 -1.80 12.85
CA LYS A 100 9.38 -1.93 14.13
C LYS A 100 9.89 -3.34 14.37
N HIS A 101 9.14 -4.35 13.92
CA HIS A 101 9.45 -5.77 14.09
C HIS A 101 10.21 -6.39 12.90
N ALA A 102 10.39 -5.63 11.81
CA ALA A 102 11.14 -6.07 10.64
C ALA A 102 12.62 -6.23 10.96
N THR A 103 13.19 -7.40 10.57
CA THR A 103 14.60 -7.75 10.78
C THR A 103 15.42 -7.71 9.49
N ALA A 104 14.78 -7.82 8.32
CA ALA A 104 15.47 -7.75 7.03
C ALA A 104 15.94 -6.33 6.69
N PRO A 105 16.95 -6.18 5.83
CA PRO A 105 17.48 -4.87 5.41
C PRO A 105 16.49 -4.04 4.58
N CYS A 106 15.51 -4.69 3.94
CA CYS A 106 14.45 -4.05 3.17
C CYS A 106 13.08 -4.49 3.66
N VAL A 107 12.11 -3.58 3.62
CA VAL A 107 10.69 -3.87 3.83
C VAL A 107 9.92 -3.76 2.52
N LEU A 108 8.91 -4.59 2.33
CA LEU A 108 7.92 -4.52 1.27
C LEU A 108 6.55 -4.37 1.91
N PHE A 109 5.87 -3.25 1.66
CA PHE A 109 4.47 -3.07 2.03
C PHE A 109 3.58 -3.65 0.94
N ILE A 110 2.62 -4.47 1.34
CA ILE A 110 1.51 -4.92 0.49
C ILE A 110 0.18 -4.82 1.25
N GLY A 111 -0.94 -4.77 0.53
CA GLY A 111 -2.26 -5.00 1.11
C GLY A 111 -2.53 -6.50 1.28
N ASP A 112 -3.48 -6.85 2.13
CA ASP A 112 -3.94 -8.24 2.32
C ASP A 112 -4.69 -8.81 1.09
N ASP A 113 -5.06 -7.94 0.14
CA ASP A 113 -5.71 -8.25 -1.14
C ASP A 113 -4.78 -8.08 -2.36
N ILE A 114 -3.48 -7.96 -2.11
CA ILE A 114 -2.45 -7.85 -3.15
C ILE A 114 -1.72 -9.18 -3.28
N PHE A 115 -1.97 -9.88 -4.37
CA PHE A 115 -1.41 -11.20 -4.66
C PHE A 115 -0.18 -11.05 -5.55
N LEU A 116 1.00 -11.21 -4.95
CA LEU A 116 2.27 -11.09 -5.66
C LEU A 116 2.45 -12.26 -6.65
N GLU A 117 2.89 -11.97 -7.88
CA GLU A 117 3.36 -13.00 -8.80
C GLU A 117 4.68 -13.61 -8.28
N SER A 118 4.99 -14.84 -8.66
CA SER A 118 6.04 -15.69 -8.06
C SER A 118 7.45 -15.06 -8.00
N HIS A 119 7.77 -14.15 -8.90
CA HIS A 119 9.07 -13.47 -8.97
C HIS A 119 9.07 -12.06 -8.35
N ALA A 120 7.93 -11.55 -7.88
CA ALA A 120 7.82 -10.16 -7.46
C ALA A 120 8.78 -9.79 -6.32
N CYS A 121 8.89 -10.63 -5.28
CA CYS A 121 9.81 -10.40 -4.17
C CYS A 121 11.28 -10.43 -4.61
N GLU A 122 11.62 -11.36 -5.49
CA GLU A 122 12.98 -11.46 -6.05
C GLU A 122 13.32 -10.22 -6.87
N THR A 123 12.41 -9.74 -7.72
CA THR A 123 12.58 -8.53 -8.51
C THR A 123 12.82 -7.31 -7.63
N HIS A 124 12.05 -7.11 -6.57
CA HIS A 124 12.30 -6.05 -5.61
C HIS A 124 13.71 -6.12 -5.02
N LEU A 125 14.15 -7.30 -4.56
CA LEU A 125 15.49 -7.47 -4.00
C LEU A 125 16.60 -7.26 -5.02
N GLN A 126 16.43 -7.73 -6.25
CA GLN A 126 17.42 -7.54 -7.31
C GLN A 126 17.56 -6.06 -7.66
N THR A 127 16.45 -5.33 -7.76
CA THR A 127 16.46 -3.89 -8.02
C THR A 127 17.14 -3.12 -6.88
N HIS A 128 16.87 -3.44 -5.61
CA HIS A 128 17.61 -2.85 -4.48
C HIS A 128 19.11 -3.14 -4.55
N LYS A 129 19.52 -4.37 -4.81
CA LYS A 129 20.93 -4.75 -4.93
C LYS A 129 21.64 -4.00 -6.07
N TRP A 130 20.99 -3.91 -7.22
CA TRP A 130 21.54 -3.21 -8.37
C TRP A 130 21.74 -1.72 -8.07
N GLN A 131 20.78 -1.08 -7.42
CA GLN A 131 20.85 0.32 -7.05
C GLN A 131 21.95 0.59 -6.01
N ILE A 132 22.08 -0.30 -5.02
CA ILE A 132 23.16 -0.24 -4.03
C ILE A 132 24.53 -0.33 -4.71
N ALA A 133 24.70 -1.26 -5.64
CA ALA A 133 25.94 -1.42 -6.40
C ALA A 133 26.31 -0.16 -7.22
N ASN A 134 25.31 0.66 -7.60
CA ASN A 134 25.48 1.93 -8.28
C ASN A 134 25.55 3.14 -7.32
N GLY A 135 25.77 2.91 -6.01
CA GLY A 135 25.93 3.97 -5.02
C GLY A 135 24.62 4.62 -4.54
N GLN A 136 23.48 4.06 -4.90
CA GLN A 136 22.15 4.58 -4.51
C GLN A 136 21.57 3.74 -3.37
N TRP A 137 21.82 4.15 -2.13
CA TRP A 137 21.43 3.41 -0.92
C TRP A 137 20.01 3.68 -0.43
N GLN A 138 19.44 4.82 -0.82
CA GLN A 138 18.20 5.35 -0.26
C GLN A 138 17.17 5.56 -1.36
N MET A 139 16.39 4.54 -1.64
CA MET A 139 15.30 4.63 -2.61
C MET A 139 14.13 3.76 -2.22
N ALA A 140 12.94 4.11 -2.73
CA ALA A 140 11.78 3.25 -2.74
C ALA A 140 11.59 2.64 -4.13
N ILE A 141 11.01 1.45 -4.19
CA ILE A 141 10.71 0.72 -5.43
C ILE A 141 9.21 0.45 -5.47
N LEU A 142 8.54 1.00 -6.46
CA LEU A 142 7.14 0.78 -6.75
C LEU A 142 7.00 -0.41 -7.70
N GLY A 143 6.29 -1.45 -7.29
CA GLY A 143 5.88 -2.55 -8.17
C GLY A 143 4.67 -2.18 -9.03
N TYR A 144 4.35 -3.02 -10.00
CA TYR A 144 3.18 -2.89 -10.85
C TYR A 144 2.03 -3.78 -10.34
N THR A 145 0.85 -3.19 -10.19
CA THR A 145 -0.35 -3.90 -9.74
C THR A 145 -1.47 -3.70 -10.74
N THR A 146 -2.09 -4.79 -11.18
CA THR A 146 -3.29 -4.79 -12.02
C THR A 146 -4.42 -5.56 -11.34
N TRP A 147 -5.61 -5.56 -11.90
CA TRP A 147 -6.74 -6.29 -11.32
C TRP A 147 -6.56 -7.81 -11.43
N ASP A 148 -6.92 -8.53 -10.37
CA ASP A 148 -7.06 -9.98 -10.43
C ASP A 148 -8.29 -10.34 -11.30
N PRO A 149 -8.10 -11.05 -12.44
CA PRO A 149 -9.22 -11.43 -13.30
C PRO A 149 -10.28 -12.28 -12.60
N SER A 150 -9.90 -13.01 -11.55
CA SER A 150 -10.79 -13.92 -10.83
C SER A 150 -11.94 -13.22 -10.09
N VAL A 151 -11.81 -11.91 -9.81
CA VAL A 151 -12.89 -11.14 -9.15
C VAL A 151 -13.99 -10.69 -10.14
N GLY A 152 -13.80 -10.91 -11.44
CA GLY A 152 -14.72 -10.41 -12.48
C GLY A 152 -14.52 -8.91 -12.72
N ILE A 153 -13.83 -8.57 -13.81
CA ILE A 153 -13.47 -7.17 -14.14
C ILE A 153 -14.70 -6.38 -14.59
N THR A 154 -15.11 -5.41 -13.80
CA THR A 154 -16.24 -4.53 -14.12
C THR A 154 -15.86 -3.42 -15.11
N PRO A 155 -16.82 -2.79 -15.80
CA PRO A 155 -16.53 -1.64 -16.67
C PRO A 155 -15.86 -0.47 -15.95
N VAL A 156 -16.19 -0.24 -14.66
CA VAL A 156 -15.54 0.83 -13.88
C VAL A 156 -14.09 0.47 -13.55
N MET A 157 -13.78 -0.79 -13.26
CA MET A 157 -12.40 -1.24 -13.01
C MET A 157 -11.52 -1.03 -14.24
N ARG A 158 -11.98 -1.40 -15.43
CA ARG A 158 -11.26 -1.12 -16.69
C ARG A 158 -11.00 0.37 -16.88
N TRP A 159 -12.04 1.19 -16.70
CA TRP A 159 -11.90 2.63 -16.81
C TRP A 159 -10.92 3.24 -15.79
N LEU A 160 -10.95 2.77 -14.54
CA LEU A 160 -10.04 3.22 -13.48
C LEU A 160 -8.57 2.93 -13.83
N GLU A 161 -8.29 1.74 -14.36
CA GLU A 161 -6.96 1.32 -14.78
C GLU A 161 -6.48 2.09 -16.01
N GLU A 162 -7.27 2.10 -17.08
CA GLU A 162 -6.93 2.76 -18.35
C GLU A 162 -6.75 4.28 -18.21
N SER A 163 -7.56 4.92 -17.36
CA SER A 163 -7.49 6.35 -17.11
C SER A 163 -6.45 6.74 -16.05
N GLY A 164 -5.88 5.76 -15.32
CA GLY A 164 -4.95 6.00 -14.22
C GLY A 164 -5.60 6.59 -12.95
N TRP A 165 -6.93 6.45 -12.79
CA TRP A 165 -7.62 6.97 -11.62
C TRP A 165 -7.47 6.08 -10.38
N GLN A 166 -7.24 4.77 -10.56
CA GLN A 166 -6.95 3.86 -9.44
C GLN A 166 -5.45 3.86 -9.16
N PHE A 167 -4.66 3.38 -10.08
CA PHE A 167 -3.21 3.43 -10.04
C PHE A 167 -2.74 4.21 -11.27
N GLY A 168 -1.95 5.24 -11.08
CA GLY A 168 -1.56 6.14 -12.17
C GLY A 168 -0.52 5.55 -13.14
N TYR A 169 -0.39 4.23 -13.26
CA TYR A 169 0.60 3.57 -14.11
C TYR A 169 0.62 4.05 -15.57
N PRO A 170 -0.51 4.39 -16.22
CA PRO A 170 -0.45 4.99 -17.57
C PRO A 170 0.40 6.26 -17.67
N LEU A 171 0.55 7.00 -16.56
CA LEU A 171 1.39 8.20 -16.47
C LEU A 171 2.88 7.87 -16.28
N LEU A 172 3.22 6.62 -15.99
CA LEU A 172 4.58 6.13 -15.80
C LEU A 172 5.18 5.50 -17.06
N LYS A 173 4.47 5.55 -18.18
CA LYS A 173 4.98 5.09 -19.47
C LYS A 173 6.24 5.87 -19.85
N GLY A 174 7.36 5.15 -20.07
CA GLY A 174 8.69 5.73 -20.32
C GLY A 174 9.56 5.90 -19.06
N TYR A 175 9.02 5.58 -17.88
CA TYR A 175 9.77 5.58 -16.60
C TYR A 175 10.03 4.17 -16.07
N GLU A 176 9.81 3.13 -16.91
CA GLU A 176 10.09 1.73 -16.55
C GLU A 176 11.58 1.60 -16.15
N HIS A 177 11.81 0.95 -15.01
CA HIS A 177 13.16 0.75 -14.39
C HIS A 177 13.92 2.06 -14.07
N LYS A 178 13.22 3.18 -13.90
CA LYS A 178 13.80 4.51 -13.69
C LYS A 178 13.14 5.23 -12.52
N ALA A 179 13.84 6.26 -12.04
CA ALA A 179 13.28 7.16 -11.05
C ALA A 179 12.10 7.96 -11.65
N ILE A 180 11.00 7.98 -10.92
CA ILE A 180 9.86 8.84 -11.20
C ILE A 180 10.26 10.30 -10.93
N PRO A 181 9.91 11.27 -11.80
CA PRO A 181 10.23 12.68 -11.56
C PRO A 181 9.80 13.16 -10.18
N LYS A 182 10.68 13.88 -9.50
CA LYS A 182 10.50 14.32 -8.11
C LYS A 182 9.19 15.05 -7.89
N GLU A 183 8.76 15.86 -8.86
CA GLU A 183 7.55 16.71 -8.79
C GLU A 183 6.26 15.87 -8.69
N MET A 184 6.29 14.64 -9.20
CA MET A 184 5.11 13.78 -9.24
C MET A 184 5.24 12.51 -8.40
N GLN A 185 6.43 12.13 -7.91
CA GLN A 185 6.66 10.84 -7.27
C GLN A 185 5.74 10.54 -6.08
N HIS A 186 5.41 11.55 -5.27
CA HIS A 186 4.50 11.40 -4.12
C HIS A 186 3.09 10.92 -4.49
N ARG A 187 2.72 10.98 -5.77
CA ARG A 187 1.43 10.51 -6.29
C ARG A 187 1.42 9.02 -6.57
N PHE A 188 2.58 8.38 -6.52
CA PHE A 188 2.80 6.97 -6.86
C PHE A 188 3.35 6.16 -5.68
N THR A 189 3.34 6.69 -4.47
CA THR A 189 3.75 5.98 -3.26
C THR A 189 2.65 5.03 -2.78
N TYR A 190 2.30 4.05 -3.62
CA TYR A 190 1.23 3.08 -3.30
C TYR A 190 1.74 2.07 -2.28
N THR A 191 1.34 2.22 -1.02
CA THR A 191 1.72 1.31 0.07
C THR A 191 1.09 -0.08 -0.04
N SER A 192 0.32 -0.30 -1.07
CA SER A 192 -0.15 -1.61 -1.47
C SER A 192 0.89 -2.45 -2.23
N HIS A 193 1.98 -1.85 -2.77
CA HIS A 193 3.04 -2.58 -3.46
C HIS A 193 4.31 -1.72 -3.61
N ILE A 194 4.99 -1.46 -2.49
CA ILE A 194 6.18 -0.62 -2.47
C ILE A 194 7.21 -1.16 -1.50
N SER A 195 8.49 -1.20 -1.90
CA SER A 195 9.59 -1.58 -1.02
C SER A 195 10.60 -0.45 -0.84
N LEU A 196 11.29 -0.47 0.31
CA LEU A 196 12.36 0.48 0.63
C LEU A 196 13.27 -0.10 1.72
N PRO A 197 14.48 0.47 1.93
CA PRO A 197 15.33 0.07 3.05
C PRO A 197 14.62 0.22 4.39
N THR A 198 14.74 -0.77 5.26
CA THR A 198 14.09 -0.80 6.58
C THR A 198 14.44 0.43 7.43
N GLU A 199 15.68 0.90 7.36
CA GLU A 199 16.11 2.10 8.08
C GLU A 199 15.44 3.39 7.58
N ILE A 200 15.10 3.44 6.29
CA ILE A 200 14.31 4.55 5.74
C ILE A 200 12.87 4.48 6.22
N ALA A 201 12.26 3.29 6.22
CA ALA A 201 10.90 3.10 6.76
C ALA A 201 10.82 3.48 8.25
N LYS A 202 11.82 3.11 9.05
CA LYS A 202 11.94 3.49 10.48
C LYS A 202 12.13 5.00 10.67
N LYS A 203 12.93 5.63 9.82
CA LYS A 203 13.23 7.07 9.88
C LYS A 203 12.04 7.95 9.48
N TYR A 204 11.23 7.47 8.55
CA TYR A 204 10.05 8.16 8.03
C TYR A 204 8.78 7.33 8.24
N PRO A 205 8.33 7.11 9.50
CA PRO A 205 7.12 6.34 9.79
C PRO A 205 5.88 7.06 9.24
N PHE A 206 4.80 6.33 9.03
CA PHE A 206 3.49 6.93 8.77
C PHE A 206 3.08 7.80 9.97
N ARG A 207 2.47 8.94 9.69
CA ARG A 207 1.98 9.85 10.74
C ARG A 207 0.77 9.23 11.45
N GLU A 208 0.79 9.24 12.77
CA GLU A 208 -0.28 8.68 13.61
C GLU A 208 -1.48 9.62 13.74
N ASP A 209 -1.27 10.93 13.49
CA ASP A 209 -2.31 11.95 13.50
C ASP A 209 -3.04 12.10 12.15
N VAL A 210 -2.60 11.42 11.10
CA VAL A 210 -3.31 11.33 9.81
C VAL A 210 -4.29 10.17 9.88
N THR A 211 -5.45 10.44 10.47
CA THR A 211 -6.54 9.46 10.65
C THR A 211 -7.52 9.45 9.47
N LEU A 212 -7.14 10.01 8.33
CA LEU A 212 -8.00 10.23 7.18
C LEU A 212 -7.76 9.19 6.09
N TYR A 213 -8.84 8.59 5.61
CA TYR A 213 -8.79 7.60 4.56
C TYR A 213 -8.22 8.15 3.26
N GLY A 214 -7.22 7.47 2.72
CA GLY A 214 -6.80 7.54 1.32
C GLY A 214 -5.76 8.61 0.98
N TRP A 215 -5.22 9.34 1.97
CA TRP A 215 -4.19 10.36 1.73
C TRP A 215 -2.90 10.11 2.51
N GLU A 216 -2.84 9.09 3.33
CA GLU A 216 -1.67 8.71 4.11
C GLU A 216 -0.47 8.39 3.22
N ASP A 217 -0.70 7.72 2.09
CA ASP A 217 0.33 7.37 1.12
C ASP A 217 0.95 8.61 0.46
N ILE A 218 0.12 9.60 0.13
CA ILE A 218 0.55 10.87 -0.48
C ILE A 218 1.30 11.73 0.53
N GLU A 219 0.85 11.77 1.77
CA GLU A 219 1.55 12.46 2.86
C GLU A 219 2.92 11.85 3.06
N TRP A 220 2.97 10.53 3.22
CA TRP A 220 4.21 9.78 3.40
C TRP A 220 5.16 9.96 2.22
N GLY A 221 4.65 9.82 1.00
CA GLY A 221 5.40 10.02 -0.23
C GLY A 221 5.95 11.44 -0.39
N SER A 222 5.22 12.45 0.10
CA SER A 222 5.70 13.84 0.11
C SER A 222 6.91 14.00 1.03
N ARG A 223 6.88 13.39 2.22
CA ARG A 223 8.05 13.40 3.13
C ARG A 223 9.25 12.65 2.56
N LEU A 224 9.05 11.51 1.91
CA LEU A 224 10.14 10.79 1.22
C LEU A 224 10.73 11.63 0.09
N ARG A 225 9.89 12.26 -0.74
CA ARG A 225 10.32 13.17 -1.81
C ARG A 225 11.17 14.33 -1.26
N ASP A 226 10.69 14.97 -0.19
CA ASP A 226 11.33 16.15 0.41
C ASP A 226 12.64 15.77 1.11
N ALA A 227 12.75 14.53 1.58
CA ALA A 227 13.98 13.94 2.09
C ALA A 227 14.96 13.50 0.98
N GLY A 228 14.60 13.66 -0.30
CA GLY A 228 15.45 13.28 -1.42
C GLY A 228 15.52 11.79 -1.70
N ILE A 229 14.54 11.01 -1.23
CA ILE A 229 14.42 9.56 -1.47
C ILE A 229 13.74 9.34 -2.83
N PRO A 230 14.44 8.88 -3.87
CA PRO A 230 13.82 8.64 -5.16
C PRO A 230 12.87 7.44 -5.11
N LEU A 231 11.85 7.47 -5.97
CA LEU A 231 10.94 6.35 -6.21
C LEU A 231 11.22 5.78 -7.61
N ILE A 232 11.65 4.53 -7.66
CA ILE A 232 11.90 3.79 -8.91
C ILE A 232 10.62 3.03 -9.27
N PHE A 233 10.21 3.09 -10.52
CA PHE A 233 9.13 2.24 -11.04
C PHE A 233 9.72 0.94 -11.61
N GLU A 234 9.33 -0.19 -11.01
CA GLU A 234 9.78 -1.53 -11.39
C GLU A 234 8.58 -2.36 -11.87
N PRO A 235 8.24 -2.31 -13.17
CA PRO A 235 7.06 -2.98 -13.71
C PRO A 235 7.15 -4.51 -13.72
N ASP A 236 8.33 -5.09 -13.56
CA ASP A 236 8.52 -6.54 -13.54
C ASP A 236 8.23 -7.13 -12.14
N ALA A 237 8.20 -6.31 -11.09
CA ALA A 237 7.64 -6.68 -9.80
C ALA A 237 6.11 -6.60 -9.90
N ARG A 238 5.47 -7.72 -10.24
CA ARG A 238 4.03 -7.77 -10.59
C ARG A 238 3.16 -8.29 -9.46
N ALA A 239 1.95 -7.74 -9.37
CA ALA A 239 0.93 -8.18 -8.43
C ALA A 239 -0.48 -8.08 -9.02
N LEU A 240 -1.40 -8.85 -8.45
CA LEU A 240 -2.82 -8.82 -8.74
C LEU A 240 -3.58 -8.21 -7.54
N HIS A 241 -4.46 -7.26 -7.79
CA HIS A 241 -5.33 -6.68 -6.78
C HIS A 241 -6.65 -7.45 -6.74
N HIS A 242 -6.85 -8.25 -5.71
CA HIS A 242 -8.04 -9.09 -5.51
C HIS A 242 -9.16 -8.30 -4.83
N HIS A 243 -9.65 -7.28 -5.51
CA HIS A 243 -10.71 -6.40 -5.00
C HIS A 243 -11.67 -6.02 -6.14
N GLN A 244 -12.90 -6.52 -6.08
CA GLN A 244 -13.92 -6.13 -7.06
C GLN A 244 -14.47 -4.74 -6.71
N ILE A 245 -14.46 -3.84 -7.69
CA ILE A 245 -15.01 -2.49 -7.56
C ILE A 245 -16.26 -2.37 -8.44
N THR A 246 -17.37 -1.98 -7.81
CA THR A 246 -18.59 -1.55 -8.50
C THR A 246 -18.57 -0.05 -8.74
N LEU A 247 -19.39 0.45 -9.65
CA LEU A 247 -19.51 1.90 -9.86
C LEU A 247 -19.97 2.61 -8.58
N GLU A 248 -20.89 2.01 -7.83
CA GLU A 248 -21.40 2.56 -6.58
C GLU A 248 -20.29 2.69 -5.53
N SER A 249 -19.53 1.60 -5.27
CA SER A 249 -18.42 1.62 -4.31
C SER A 249 -17.33 2.62 -4.73
N SER A 250 -17.03 2.72 -6.03
CA SER A 250 -16.07 3.67 -6.57
C SER A 250 -16.50 5.13 -6.36
N LEU A 251 -17.79 5.44 -6.60
CA LEU A 251 -18.32 6.79 -6.36
C LEU A 251 -18.32 7.13 -4.86
N ARG A 252 -18.74 6.17 -4.01
CA ARG A 252 -18.68 6.35 -2.55
C ARG A 252 -17.27 6.62 -2.05
N ARG A 253 -16.28 5.89 -2.57
CA ARG A 253 -14.87 6.15 -2.27
C ARG A 253 -14.46 7.57 -2.65
N MET A 254 -14.92 8.08 -3.81
CA MET A 254 -14.62 9.45 -4.23
C MET A 254 -15.26 10.50 -3.30
N GLU A 255 -16.45 10.25 -2.76
CA GLU A 255 -17.06 11.14 -1.76
C GLU A 255 -16.22 11.19 -0.48
N ILE A 256 -15.81 10.03 0.05
CA ILE A 256 -14.94 9.94 1.23
C ILE A 256 -13.60 10.65 0.98
N LEU A 257 -13.01 10.48 -0.20
CA LEU A 257 -11.77 11.17 -0.59
C LEU A 257 -11.97 12.70 -0.67
N GLY A 258 -13.12 13.16 -1.15
CA GLY A 258 -13.46 14.59 -1.18
C GLY A 258 -13.60 15.17 0.22
N GLU A 259 -14.27 14.46 1.11
CA GLU A 259 -14.46 14.84 2.51
C GLU A 259 -13.12 14.89 3.25
N SER A 260 -12.31 13.86 3.13
CA SER A 260 -11.00 13.78 3.78
C SER A 260 -9.99 14.76 3.19
N ALA A 261 -10.09 15.12 1.90
CA ALA A 261 -9.18 16.08 1.26
C ALA A 261 -9.23 17.48 1.90
N VAL A 262 -10.42 17.94 2.32
CA VAL A 262 -10.58 19.22 3.01
C VAL A 262 -9.89 19.24 4.38
N LYS A 263 -9.97 18.12 5.09
CA LYS A 263 -9.29 17.95 6.38
C LYS A 263 -7.77 17.84 6.18
N MET A 264 -7.36 17.11 5.14
CA MET A 264 -5.95 16.91 4.79
C MET A 264 -5.24 18.21 4.38
N GLU A 265 -5.93 19.11 3.69
CA GLU A 265 -5.40 20.44 3.36
C GLU A 265 -4.97 21.24 4.58
N LYS A 266 -5.67 21.07 5.71
CA LYS A 266 -5.34 21.73 6.99
C LYS A 266 -4.13 21.09 7.68
N LEU A 267 -3.93 19.79 7.48
CA LEU A 267 -2.85 19.01 8.10
C LEU A 267 -1.54 19.04 7.30
N LEU A 268 -1.64 19.17 5.97
CA LEU A 268 -0.50 19.08 5.06
C LEU A 268 -0.35 20.38 4.25
N PRO A 269 0.58 21.29 4.64
CA PRO A 269 0.90 22.44 3.81
C PRO A 269 1.37 22.02 2.42
N GLY A 270 0.76 22.57 1.37
CA GLY A 270 1.09 22.22 -0.02
C GLY A 270 0.32 21.02 -0.58
N PHE A 271 -0.70 20.53 0.12
CA PHE A 271 -1.60 19.49 -0.41
C PHE A 271 -2.23 19.95 -1.74
N ASP A 272 -1.96 19.19 -2.83
CA ASP A 272 -2.23 19.58 -4.21
C ASP A 272 -3.45 18.89 -4.85
N ARG A 273 -4.27 18.21 -4.03
CA ARG A 273 -5.38 17.39 -4.53
C ARG A 273 -6.72 18.12 -4.59
N LEU A 274 -6.83 19.27 -3.94
CA LEU A 274 -8.02 20.11 -4.06
C LEU A 274 -7.91 21.01 -5.31
N PRO A 275 -8.92 21.01 -6.19
CA PRO A 275 -8.94 21.92 -7.33
C PRO A 275 -9.09 23.36 -6.89
N ARG A 276 -8.19 24.26 -7.32
CA ARG A 276 -8.17 25.70 -6.96
C ARG A 276 -8.22 26.58 -8.20
N GLY A 277 -8.64 27.82 -8.03
CA GLY A 277 -8.71 28.81 -9.09
C GLY A 277 -9.50 28.31 -10.30
N TRP A 278 -9.04 28.61 -11.51
CA TRP A 278 -9.69 28.20 -12.76
C TRP A 278 -9.85 26.68 -12.89
N LYS A 279 -8.93 25.89 -12.28
CA LYS A 279 -9.03 24.43 -12.24
C LYS A 279 -10.29 23.97 -11.48
N ARG A 280 -10.71 24.70 -10.44
CA ARG A 280 -11.97 24.41 -9.71
C ARG A 280 -13.16 24.54 -10.62
N THR A 281 -13.24 25.63 -11.39
CA THR A 281 -14.34 25.88 -12.34
C THR A 281 -14.38 24.81 -13.43
N ALA A 282 -13.21 24.49 -14.03
CA ALA A 282 -13.10 23.43 -15.04
C ALA A 282 -13.51 22.05 -14.47
N TYR A 283 -13.13 21.78 -13.22
CA TYR A 283 -13.50 20.54 -12.53
C TYR A 283 -15.02 20.46 -12.29
N GLN A 284 -15.65 21.57 -11.87
CA GLN A 284 -17.10 21.67 -11.67
C GLN A 284 -17.87 21.50 -12.99
N LEU A 285 -17.46 22.17 -14.06
CA LEU A 285 -18.08 22.03 -15.38
C LEU A 285 -17.96 20.58 -15.88
N SER A 286 -16.79 19.97 -15.76
CA SER A 286 -16.59 18.58 -16.17
C SER A 286 -17.37 17.56 -15.32
N ALA A 287 -17.74 17.90 -14.09
CA ALA A 287 -18.59 17.10 -13.23
C ALA A 287 -20.06 17.03 -13.70
N LEU A 288 -20.48 17.95 -14.58
CA LEU A 288 -21.82 17.93 -15.17
C LEU A 288 -21.97 16.89 -16.29
N LEU A 289 -20.86 16.45 -16.87
CA LEU A 289 -20.86 15.48 -17.96
C LEU A 289 -21.32 14.10 -17.50
N PRO A 290 -22.09 13.35 -18.31
CA PRO A 290 -22.56 12.00 -17.97
C PRO A 290 -21.50 10.91 -18.19
N THR A 291 -20.22 11.27 -18.17
CA THR A 291 -19.07 10.36 -18.32
C THR A 291 -18.66 9.75 -16.98
N MET A 292 -17.87 8.66 -17.00
CA MET A 292 -17.28 8.09 -15.79
C MET A 292 -16.50 9.15 -15.01
N ALA A 293 -15.63 9.90 -15.67
CA ALA A 293 -14.87 10.99 -15.04
C ALA A 293 -15.79 12.06 -14.43
N GLY A 294 -16.87 12.44 -15.14
CA GLY A 294 -17.84 13.42 -14.64
C GLY A 294 -18.55 12.94 -13.37
N ARG A 295 -19.00 11.67 -13.36
CA ARG A 295 -19.63 11.06 -12.16
C ARG A 295 -18.68 11.04 -10.95
N HIS A 296 -17.42 10.62 -11.13
CA HIS A 296 -16.41 10.59 -10.07
C HIS A 296 -16.07 11.98 -9.57
N ARG A 297 -15.93 12.98 -10.46
CA ARG A 297 -15.72 14.38 -10.06
C ARG A 297 -16.88 14.94 -9.27
N ARG A 298 -18.10 14.60 -9.64
CA ARG A 298 -19.32 15.01 -8.91
C ARG A 298 -19.32 14.42 -7.50
N ALA A 299 -19.03 13.12 -7.37
CA ALA A 299 -18.93 12.44 -6.08
C ALA A 299 -17.86 13.10 -5.20
N PHE A 300 -16.67 13.37 -5.73
CA PHE A 300 -15.62 14.08 -5.00
C PHE A 300 -16.05 15.49 -4.54
N LEU A 301 -16.71 16.27 -5.40
CA LEU A 301 -17.23 17.59 -5.05
C LEU A 301 -18.33 17.51 -3.99
N ASN A 302 -19.17 16.48 -4.00
CA ASN A 302 -20.15 16.23 -2.95
C ASN A 302 -19.46 16.03 -1.60
N GLY A 303 -18.44 15.17 -1.53
CA GLY A 303 -17.63 14.98 -0.32
C GLY A 303 -17.02 16.28 0.21
N ILE A 304 -16.49 17.15 -0.67
CA ILE A 304 -15.97 18.46 -0.29
C ILE A 304 -17.07 19.33 0.35
N ARG A 305 -18.28 19.34 -0.21
CA ARG A 305 -19.41 20.14 0.29
C ARG A 305 -19.92 19.69 1.66
N MET A 306 -19.85 18.38 1.94
CA MET A 306 -20.28 17.83 3.24
C MET A 306 -19.38 18.26 4.40
N THR A 307 -18.21 18.81 4.12
CA THR A 307 -17.22 19.21 5.12
C THR A 307 -17.11 20.72 5.29
N GLN A 308 -17.71 21.50 4.40
CA GLN A 308 -17.79 22.98 4.45
C GLN A 308 -19.07 23.42 5.16
#